data_475cb312c28f52952f7ef6c829b2ff16
#
_entry.id   475cb312c28f52952f7ef6c829b2ff16
#
_cell.length_a   1.000
_cell.length_b   1.000
_cell.length_c   1.000
_cell.angle_alpha   90.00
_cell.angle_beta   90.00
_cell.angle_gamma   90.00
#
_symmetry.space_group_name_H-M   'P 1'
#
loop_
_entity.id
_entity.type
_entity.pdbx_description
1 polymer ?
#
loop_
_entity_poly.entity_id
_entity_poly.type
_entity_poly.pdbx_seq_one_letter_code
_entity_poly.pdbx_strand_id
1 'polypeptide(L)'
;MWARLQAFCAREPQAFGRNPETGHVTGSAFVMSPDRKCVLLTHHKKLDRWFQLGGHCDGIADVPFVALKEAYEESGLTRIKPLSPQVFDVDIHEIPAGSKECAHLHYDVRYLFQAEAGEIAASGESHALAWVPLAQLEEVTDSPGVLVLREKLEPFLSAYC
;
A
#
# COMPACT_ATOMS: atom_id res chain seq x y z
N MET A 1 -2.46 -15.99 1.03
CA MET A 1 -3.28 -14.76 0.82
C MET A 1 -3.91 -14.73 -0.58
N TRP A 2 -3.17 -14.97 -1.68
CA TRP A 2 -3.67 -14.88 -3.05
C TRP A 2 -4.98 -15.65 -3.32
N ALA A 3 -5.06 -16.94 -2.95
CA ALA A 3 -6.27 -17.73 -3.15
C ALA A 3 -7.49 -17.19 -2.38
N ARG A 4 -7.29 -16.57 -1.22
CA ARG A 4 -8.37 -15.93 -0.45
C ARG A 4 -8.88 -14.67 -1.15
N LEU A 5 -7.98 -13.84 -1.70
CA LEU A 5 -8.33 -12.68 -2.51
C LEU A 5 -9.15 -13.10 -3.73
N GLN A 6 -8.68 -14.11 -4.49
CA GLN A 6 -9.40 -14.61 -5.67
C GLN A 6 -10.81 -15.14 -5.31
N ALA A 7 -10.92 -15.92 -4.23
CA ALA A 7 -12.20 -16.43 -3.75
C ALA A 7 -13.14 -15.31 -3.30
N PHE A 8 -12.60 -14.26 -2.68
CA PHE A 8 -13.38 -13.08 -2.30
C PHE A 8 -13.90 -12.34 -3.53
N CYS A 9 -13.06 -11.99 -4.49
CA CYS A 9 -13.45 -11.28 -5.71
C CYS A 9 -14.46 -12.10 -6.56
N ALA A 10 -14.37 -13.43 -6.55
CA ALA A 10 -15.29 -14.27 -7.30
C ALA A 10 -16.71 -14.31 -6.72
N ARG A 11 -16.88 -14.13 -5.42
CA ARG A 11 -18.18 -14.19 -4.74
C ARG A 11 -18.79 -12.84 -4.39
N GLU A 12 -17.98 -11.77 -4.37
CA GLU A 12 -18.40 -10.43 -3.98
C GLU A 12 -18.41 -9.50 -5.21
N PRO A 13 -19.60 -9.23 -5.79
CA PRO A 13 -19.69 -8.35 -6.97
C PRO A 13 -19.19 -6.92 -6.73
N GLN A 14 -19.20 -6.46 -5.49
CA GLN A 14 -18.74 -5.13 -5.10
C GLN A 14 -17.38 -5.16 -4.38
N ALA A 15 -16.56 -6.16 -4.66
CA ALA A 15 -15.26 -6.34 -4.01
C ALA A 15 -14.36 -5.10 -4.04
N PHE A 16 -14.47 -4.26 -5.08
CA PHE A 16 -13.71 -3.02 -5.24
C PHE A 16 -14.44 -1.77 -4.71
N GLY A 17 -15.69 -1.89 -4.27
CA GLY A 17 -16.44 -0.84 -3.61
C GLY A 17 -16.18 -0.83 -2.09
N ARG A 18 -16.63 0.23 -1.41
CA ARG A 18 -16.57 0.30 0.06
C ARG A 18 -17.76 -0.44 0.67
N ASN A 19 -17.67 -1.76 0.77
CA ASN A 19 -18.67 -2.56 1.48
C ASN A 19 -18.12 -2.97 2.86
N PRO A 20 -18.59 -2.34 3.96
CA PRO A 20 -18.06 -2.61 5.30
C PRO A 20 -18.48 -3.98 5.87
N GLU A 21 -19.53 -4.61 5.37
CA GLU A 21 -20.01 -5.89 5.91
C GLU A 21 -19.12 -7.07 5.51
N THR A 22 -18.63 -7.06 4.26
CA THR A 22 -17.83 -8.16 3.72
C THR A 22 -16.34 -7.82 3.63
N GLY A 23 -16.01 -6.56 3.65
CA GLY A 23 -14.70 -6.04 3.33
C GLY A 23 -14.58 -5.61 1.87
N HIS A 24 -13.40 -5.16 1.48
CA HIS A 24 -13.12 -4.67 0.13
C HIS A 24 -11.65 -4.73 -0.23
N VAL A 25 -11.38 -4.62 -1.53
CA VAL A 25 -10.01 -4.55 -2.07
C VAL A 25 -9.47 -3.13 -1.92
N THR A 26 -8.20 -3.04 -1.50
CA THR A 26 -7.41 -1.80 -1.47
C THR A 26 -6.16 -1.95 -2.32
N GLY A 27 -5.61 -0.85 -2.78
CA GLY A 27 -4.39 -0.81 -3.57
C GLY A 27 -3.30 -0.02 -2.86
N SER A 28 -2.15 -0.66 -2.61
CA SER A 28 -1.03 -0.05 -1.90
C SER A 28 0.24 -0.02 -2.74
N ALA A 29 1.06 1.01 -2.50
CA ALA A 29 2.30 1.27 -3.18
C ALA A 29 3.49 1.21 -2.22
N PHE A 30 4.40 0.27 -2.42
CA PHE A 30 5.72 0.28 -1.80
C PHE A 30 6.66 1.06 -2.72
N VAL A 31 6.87 2.35 -2.40
CA VAL A 31 7.61 3.28 -3.25
C VAL A 31 9.05 3.38 -2.77
N MET A 32 9.98 2.94 -3.60
CA MET A 32 11.41 3.02 -3.33
C MET A 32 11.99 4.37 -3.77
N SER A 33 13.03 4.81 -3.08
CA SER A 33 13.85 5.94 -3.51
C SER A 33 14.56 5.68 -4.85
N PRO A 34 15.05 6.72 -5.54
CA PRO A 34 15.78 6.54 -6.81
C PRO A 34 16.99 5.61 -6.71
N ASP A 35 17.69 5.60 -5.58
CA ASP A 35 18.83 4.72 -5.30
C ASP A 35 18.44 3.35 -4.71
N ARG A 36 17.14 3.12 -4.51
CA ARG A 36 16.55 1.88 -3.95
C ARG A 36 16.99 1.53 -2.53
N LYS A 37 17.51 2.48 -1.76
CA LYS A 37 17.95 2.25 -0.38
C LYS A 37 16.91 2.58 0.67
N CYS A 38 15.94 3.42 0.31
CA CYS A 38 14.86 3.83 1.19
C CYS A 38 13.50 3.46 0.61
N VAL A 39 12.51 3.37 1.49
CA VAL A 39 11.08 3.30 1.13
C VAL A 39 10.37 4.53 1.66
N LEU A 40 9.37 5.00 0.91
CA LEU A 40 8.53 6.09 1.35
C LEU A 40 7.41 5.56 2.24
N LEU A 41 7.33 6.07 3.47
CA LEU A 41 6.26 5.78 4.41
C LEU A 41 5.48 7.04 4.76
N THR A 42 4.20 6.85 5.05
CA THR A 42 3.28 7.85 5.57
C THR A 42 2.98 7.60 7.04
N HIS A 43 3.02 8.65 7.87
CA HIS A 43 2.55 8.61 9.25
C HIS A 43 1.06 8.89 9.27
N HIS A 44 0.26 7.83 9.37
CA HIS A 44 -1.19 7.87 9.24
C HIS A 44 -1.86 8.52 10.45
N LYS A 45 -2.61 9.61 10.25
CA LYS A 45 -3.20 10.42 11.34
C LYS A 45 -4.08 9.66 12.32
N LYS A 46 -4.94 8.77 11.83
CA LYS A 46 -5.91 8.06 12.68
C LYS A 46 -5.28 6.90 13.45
N LEU A 47 -4.28 6.24 12.88
CA LEU A 47 -3.66 5.03 13.45
C LEU A 47 -2.39 5.34 14.22
N ASP A 48 -1.85 6.56 14.07
CA ASP A 48 -0.60 7.04 14.69
C ASP A 48 0.57 6.08 14.46
N ARG A 49 0.66 5.56 13.23
CA ARG A 49 1.65 4.57 12.80
C ARG A 49 2.14 4.85 11.39
N TRP A 50 3.31 4.32 11.07
CA TRP A 50 3.90 4.41 9.76
C TRP A 50 3.53 3.23 8.88
N PHE A 51 3.01 3.51 7.68
CA PHE A 51 2.60 2.54 6.68
C PHE A 51 3.13 2.90 5.29
N GLN A 52 3.06 1.95 4.35
CA GLN A 52 3.18 2.25 2.93
C GLN A 52 2.01 3.13 2.48
N LEU A 53 2.17 3.79 1.33
CA LEU A 53 1.12 4.57 0.69
C LEU A 53 0.02 3.66 0.14
N GLY A 54 -1.22 4.15 0.06
CA GLY A 54 -2.31 3.37 -0.52
C GLY A 54 -3.69 3.79 -0.05
N GLY A 55 -4.70 3.30 -0.76
CA GLY A 55 -6.08 3.66 -0.49
C GLY A 55 -7.12 2.72 -1.06
N HIS A 56 -8.36 3.17 -1.02
CA HIS A 56 -9.52 2.42 -1.47
C HIS A 56 -9.64 2.43 -2.99
N CYS A 57 -10.15 1.33 -3.54
CA CYS A 57 -10.39 1.22 -4.98
C CYS A 57 -11.59 2.05 -5.45
N ASP A 58 -12.58 2.28 -4.58
CA ASP A 58 -13.77 3.08 -4.87
C ASP A 58 -14.50 2.69 -6.17
N GLY A 59 -14.58 1.38 -6.41
CA GLY A 59 -15.20 0.79 -7.60
C GLY A 59 -14.26 0.58 -8.78
N ILE A 60 -13.01 1.02 -8.70
CA ILE A 60 -12.01 0.84 -9.77
C ILE A 60 -11.35 -0.54 -9.61
N ALA A 61 -11.54 -1.42 -10.60
CA ALA A 61 -10.96 -2.76 -10.58
C ALA A 61 -9.47 -2.81 -11.03
N ASP A 62 -8.95 -1.72 -11.61
CA ASP A 62 -7.54 -1.57 -11.97
C ASP A 62 -6.72 -1.20 -10.72
N VAL A 63 -6.42 -2.19 -9.90
CA VAL A 63 -5.73 -1.99 -8.62
C VAL A 63 -4.31 -1.43 -8.77
N PRO A 64 -3.49 -1.82 -9.78
CA PRO A 64 -2.21 -1.15 -10.05
C PRO A 64 -2.35 0.36 -10.29
N PHE A 65 -3.38 0.75 -11.04
CA PHE A 65 -3.70 2.16 -11.26
C PHE A 65 -4.07 2.86 -9.95
N VAL A 66 -4.91 2.23 -9.11
CA VAL A 66 -5.27 2.78 -7.79
C VAL A 66 -4.02 2.98 -6.93
N ALA A 67 -3.18 1.96 -6.79
CA ALA A 67 -1.95 2.06 -6.01
C ALA A 67 -1.02 3.20 -6.49
N LEU A 68 -0.87 3.36 -7.81
CA LEU A 68 -0.07 4.44 -8.38
C LEU A 68 -0.71 5.81 -8.15
N LYS A 69 -2.02 5.92 -8.31
CA LYS A 69 -2.80 7.15 -8.05
C LYS A 69 -2.62 7.60 -6.60
N GLU A 70 -2.82 6.69 -5.64
CA GLU A 70 -2.63 6.98 -4.22
C GLU A 70 -1.17 7.38 -3.91
N ALA A 71 -0.19 6.71 -4.54
CA ALA A 71 1.21 7.10 -4.39
C ALA A 71 1.47 8.56 -4.82
N TYR A 72 0.87 9.03 -5.90
CA TYR A 72 0.97 10.43 -6.34
C TYR A 72 0.24 11.38 -5.40
N GLU A 73 -1.00 11.07 -5.03
CA GLU A 73 -1.86 11.94 -4.21
C GLU A 73 -1.30 12.12 -2.80
N GLU A 74 -0.76 11.05 -2.21
CA GLU A 74 -0.23 11.10 -0.86
C GLU A 74 1.20 11.64 -0.77
N SER A 75 2.02 11.47 -1.81
CA SER A 75 3.46 11.79 -1.75
C SER A 75 3.84 13.16 -2.30
N GLY A 76 3.06 13.72 -3.22
CA GLY A 76 3.45 14.90 -3.98
C GLY A 76 4.57 14.68 -4.99
N LEU A 77 5.07 13.45 -5.15
CA LEU A 77 6.07 13.11 -6.15
C LEU A 77 5.54 13.36 -7.56
N THR A 78 6.40 13.82 -8.46
CA THR A 78 6.01 14.16 -9.84
C THR A 78 6.25 13.04 -10.84
N ARG A 79 7.12 12.09 -10.50
CA ARG A 79 7.42 10.93 -11.36
C ARG A 79 7.66 9.68 -10.52
N ILE A 80 6.77 8.72 -10.72
CA ILE A 80 6.81 7.39 -10.10
C ILE A 80 6.64 6.38 -11.23
N LYS A 81 7.47 5.33 -11.27
CA LYS A 81 7.32 4.23 -12.22
C LYS A 81 7.12 2.90 -11.51
N PRO A 82 6.34 1.98 -12.09
CA PRO A 82 6.30 0.60 -11.61
C PRO A 82 7.67 -0.07 -11.88
N LEU A 83 8.14 -0.84 -10.91
CA LEU A 83 9.31 -1.70 -11.11
C LEU A 83 8.94 -3.03 -11.76
N SER A 84 7.71 -3.47 -11.58
CA SER A 84 7.15 -4.65 -12.21
C SER A 84 5.64 -4.51 -12.38
N PRO A 85 5.02 -5.11 -13.41
CA PRO A 85 3.56 -5.21 -13.51
C PRO A 85 2.97 -6.26 -12.54
N GLN A 86 3.81 -7.09 -11.92
CA GLN A 86 3.37 -8.16 -11.04
C GLN A 86 2.96 -7.63 -9.68
N VAL A 87 2.01 -8.32 -9.04
CA VAL A 87 1.65 -8.08 -7.64
C VAL A 87 2.85 -8.39 -6.76
N PHE A 88 3.29 -7.41 -5.98
CA PHE A 88 4.41 -7.56 -5.06
C PHE A 88 4.01 -8.36 -3.82
N ASP A 89 2.86 -8.06 -3.24
CA ASP A 89 2.34 -8.76 -2.07
C ASP A 89 0.82 -8.69 -2.00
N VAL A 90 0.22 -9.60 -1.22
CA VAL A 90 -1.19 -9.53 -0.82
C VAL A 90 -1.27 -9.72 0.69
N ASP A 91 -1.90 -8.77 1.36
CA ASP A 91 -2.21 -8.83 2.77
C ASP A 91 -3.72 -8.84 2.99
N ILE A 92 -4.18 -9.53 4.03
CA ILE A 92 -5.59 -9.54 4.42
C ILE A 92 -5.63 -9.32 5.91
N HIS A 93 -6.13 -8.15 6.31
CA HIS A 93 -6.20 -7.73 7.69
C HIS A 93 -7.56 -7.13 8.03
N GLU A 94 -7.90 -7.18 9.29
CA GLU A 94 -9.13 -6.59 9.81
C GLU A 94 -8.93 -5.12 10.12
N ILE A 95 -9.89 -4.30 9.67
CA ILE A 95 -10.07 -2.94 10.12
C ILE A 95 -11.08 -2.99 11.28
N PRO A 96 -10.69 -2.54 12.49
CA PRO A 96 -11.58 -2.57 13.63
C PRO A 96 -12.77 -1.62 13.44
N ALA A 97 -13.89 -1.94 14.08
CA ALA A 97 -15.06 -1.09 14.06
C ALA A 97 -14.72 0.33 14.55
N GLY A 98 -15.16 1.32 13.81
CA GLY A 98 -15.05 2.73 14.15
C GLY A 98 -16.42 3.37 14.39
N SER A 99 -16.44 4.70 14.53
CA SER A 99 -17.69 5.44 14.75
C SER A 99 -18.62 5.47 13.52
N LYS A 100 -18.09 5.18 12.34
CA LYS A 100 -18.83 5.27 11.06
C LYS A 100 -18.90 3.95 10.30
N GLU A 101 -18.07 2.97 10.65
CA GLU A 101 -17.91 1.72 9.90
C GLU A 101 -17.84 0.53 10.86
N CYS A 102 -18.48 -0.58 10.51
CA CYS A 102 -18.32 -1.86 11.20
C CYS A 102 -16.93 -2.43 10.98
N ALA A 103 -16.54 -3.40 11.81
CA ALA A 103 -15.32 -4.16 11.55
C ALA A 103 -15.44 -4.90 10.20
N HIS A 104 -14.41 -4.82 9.38
CA HIS A 104 -14.40 -5.41 8.04
C HIS A 104 -12.98 -5.78 7.62
N LEU A 105 -12.85 -6.55 6.53
CA LEU A 105 -11.55 -6.94 6.01
C LEU A 105 -11.09 -6.02 4.88
N HIS A 106 -9.82 -5.59 4.94
CA HIS A 106 -9.10 -5.11 3.78
C HIS A 106 -8.37 -6.26 3.10
N TYR A 107 -8.56 -6.37 1.79
CA TYR A 107 -7.80 -7.23 0.89
C TYR A 107 -6.82 -6.34 0.15
N ASP A 108 -5.67 -6.10 0.77
CA ASP A 108 -4.69 -5.12 0.31
C ASP A 108 -3.74 -5.74 -0.74
N VAL A 109 -3.83 -5.24 -1.97
CA VAL A 109 -2.98 -5.66 -3.08
C VAL A 109 -1.88 -4.63 -3.27
N ARG A 110 -0.64 -5.07 -3.14
CA ARG A 110 0.54 -4.20 -3.03
C ARG A 110 1.41 -4.31 -4.27
N TYR A 111 1.86 -3.16 -4.76
CA TYR A 111 2.72 -3.05 -5.92
C TYR A 111 4.02 -2.33 -5.58
N LEU A 112 5.08 -2.68 -6.33
CA LEU A 112 6.41 -2.11 -6.15
C LEU A 112 6.67 -1.02 -7.17
N PHE A 113 6.99 0.17 -6.68
CA PHE A 113 7.28 1.36 -7.48
C PHE A 113 8.64 1.94 -7.13
N GLN A 114 9.13 2.83 -8.00
CA GLN A 114 10.33 3.63 -7.77
C GLN A 114 10.05 5.09 -8.09
N ALA A 115 10.41 5.97 -7.19
CA ALA A 115 10.42 7.41 -7.45
C ALA A 115 11.55 7.77 -8.40
N GLU A 116 11.26 8.62 -9.39
CA GLU A 116 12.27 9.12 -10.34
C GLU A 116 12.52 10.62 -10.16
N ALA A 117 11.50 11.39 -9.76
CA ALA A 117 11.63 12.82 -9.54
C ALA A 117 10.50 13.35 -8.65
N GLY A 118 10.76 14.51 -8.04
CA GLY A 118 9.85 15.26 -7.19
C GLY A 118 10.32 15.31 -5.73
N GLU A 119 9.83 16.31 -5.03
CA GLU A 119 10.00 16.44 -3.58
C GLU A 119 8.77 15.86 -2.90
N ILE A 120 8.96 15.17 -1.78
CA ILE A 120 7.85 14.64 -1.00
C ILE A 120 7.13 15.75 -0.26
N ALA A 121 5.79 15.71 -0.29
CA ALA A 121 4.93 16.64 0.41
C ALA A 121 3.76 15.88 1.03
N ALA A 122 3.62 15.94 2.35
CA ALA A 122 2.54 15.25 3.05
C ALA A 122 1.16 15.77 2.61
N SER A 123 0.24 14.85 2.37
CA SER A 123 -1.16 15.14 2.09
C SER A 123 -1.93 15.58 3.35
N GLY A 124 -3.18 16.02 3.19
CA GLY A 124 -4.06 16.35 4.31
C GLY A 124 -4.37 15.18 5.25
N GLU A 125 -4.17 13.94 4.83
CA GLU A 125 -4.49 12.72 5.58
C GLU A 125 -3.32 12.20 6.43
N SER A 126 -2.10 12.72 6.21
CA SER A 126 -0.88 12.30 6.90
C SER A 126 -0.38 13.35 7.87
N HIS A 127 0.26 12.93 8.97
CA HIS A 127 1.05 13.81 9.82
C HIS A 127 2.40 14.13 9.19
N ALA A 128 3.02 13.15 8.56
CA ALA A 128 4.33 13.27 7.93
C ALA A 128 4.53 12.22 6.82
N LEU A 129 5.48 12.50 5.95
CA LEU A 129 6.06 11.54 5.02
C LEU A 129 7.55 11.46 5.28
N ALA A 130 8.14 10.28 5.16
CA ALA A 130 9.57 10.09 5.32
C ALA A 130 10.13 9.03 4.38
N TRP A 131 11.30 9.31 3.82
CA TRP A 131 12.16 8.29 3.24
C TRP A 131 12.86 7.54 4.36
N VAL A 132 12.48 6.28 4.58
CA VAL A 132 13.02 5.43 5.63
C VAL A 132 14.02 4.45 5.03
N PRO A 133 15.29 4.45 5.49
CA PRO A 133 16.24 3.46 5.04
C PRO A 133 15.74 2.04 5.31
N LEU A 134 15.85 1.15 4.33
CA LEU A 134 15.40 -0.25 4.49
C LEU A 134 16.06 -0.95 5.68
N ALA A 135 17.31 -0.60 5.98
CA ALA A 135 18.05 -1.14 7.12
C ALA A 135 17.53 -0.66 8.49
N GLN A 136 16.79 0.45 8.52
CA GLN A 136 16.26 1.09 9.74
C GLN A 136 14.73 0.99 9.84
N LEU A 137 14.10 0.18 9.02
CA LEU A 137 12.64 0.11 8.92
C LEU A 137 11.99 -0.25 10.27
N GLU A 138 12.61 -1.17 11.03
CA GLU A 138 12.14 -1.61 12.35
C GLU A 138 12.25 -0.53 13.45
N GLU A 139 13.06 0.51 13.23
CA GLU A 139 13.16 1.65 14.14
C GLU A 139 12.00 2.64 13.98
N VAL A 140 11.32 2.58 12.81
CA VAL A 140 10.28 3.53 12.42
C VAL A 140 8.89 2.93 12.51
N THR A 141 8.73 1.65 12.18
CA THR A 141 7.44 0.96 12.20
C THR A 141 7.52 -0.42 12.85
N ASP A 142 6.49 -0.76 13.60
CA ASP A 142 6.24 -2.09 14.17
C ASP A 142 5.20 -2.87 13.36
N SER A 143 4.75 -2.33 12.23
CA SER A 143 3.74 -2.97 11.38
C SER A 143 4.30 -4.23 10.69
N PRO A 144 3.81 -5.43 11.04
CA PRO A 144 4.25 -6.66 10.38
C PRO A 144 4.00 -6.62 8.87
N GLY A 145 2.90 -5.96 8.45
CA GLY A 145 2.55 -5.80 7.05
C GLY A 145 3.53 -4.93 6.26
N VAL A 146 4.24 -3.99 6.90
CA VAL A 146 5.31 -3.21 6.26
C VAL A 146 6.63 -3.97 6.31
N LEU A 147 6.97 -4.56 7.45
CA LEU A 147 8.25 -5.27 7.64
C LEU A 147 8.41 -6.46 6.69
N VAL A 148 7.33 -7.22 6.45
CA VAL A 148 7.35 -8.36 5.51
C VAL A 148 7.67 -7.93 4.07
N LEU A 149 7.36 -6.70 3.67
CA LEU A 149 7.66 -6.20 2.33
C LEU A 149 9.17 -6.08 2.10
N ARG A 150 9.92 -5.66 3.13
CA ARG A 150 11.39 -5.64 3.07
C ARG A 150 11.96 -7.05 2.85
N GLU A 151 11.43 -8.05 3.53
CA GLU A 151 11.89 -9.44 3.40
C GLU A 151 11.62 -10.01 1.99
N LYS A 152 10.50 -9.61 1.38
CA LYS A 152 10.11 -10.04 0.03
C LYS A 152 10.80 -9.28 -1.09
N LEU A 153 11.43 -8.14 -0.80
CA LEU A 153 11.95 -7.22 -1.81
C LEU A 153 13.01 -7.85 -2.70
N GLU A 154 14.07 -8.41 -2.11
CA GLU A 154 15.19 -8.98 -2.87
C GLU A 154 14.77 -10.18 -3.73
N PRO A 155 14.01 -11.17 -3.20
CA PRO A 155 13.47 -12.25 -4.03
C PRO A 155 12.60 -11.75 -5.18
N PHE A 156 11.78 -10.74 -4.95
CA PHE A 156 10.89 -10.18 -5.98
C PHE A 156 11.70 -9.46 -7.08
N LEU A 157 12.64 -8.59 -6.70
CA LEU A 157 13.49 -7.89 -7.66
C LEU A 157 14.29 -8.86 -8.54
N SER A 158 14.81 -9.93 -7.94
CA SER A 158 15.55 -10.97 -8.66
C SER A 158 14.68 -11.77 -9.63
N ALA A 159 13.39 -11.91 -9.36
CA ALA A 159 12.48 -12.70 -10.18
C ALA A 159 11.82 -11.88 -11.31
N TYR A 160 11.57 -10.58 -11.10
CA TYR A 160 10.66 -9.79 -11.95
C TYR A 160 11.22 -8.42 -12.41
N CYS A 161 12.40 -8.02 -11.97
CA CYS A 161 13.06 -6.79 -12.36
C CYS A 161 14.49 -7.04 -12.79
#